data_2621a7c0153f65c3eaf3b6b92af9b2e1
#
_entry.id   2621a7c0153f65c3eaf3b6b92af9b2e1
#
_cell.length_a   1.000
_cell.length_b   1.000
_cell.length_c   1.000
_cell.angle_alpha   90.00
_cell.angle_beta   90.00
_cell.angle_gamma   90.00
#
_symmetry.space_group_name_H-M   'P 1'
#
loop_
_entity.id
_entity.type
_entity.pdbx_description
1 polymer ?
#
loop_
_entity_poly.entity_id
_entity_poly.type
_entity_poly.pdbx_seq_one_letter_code
_entity_poly.pdbx_strand_id
1 'polypeptide(L)'
;MTSQTSPSPSLLHGRVLAFAAILLAAVNLRTAVTSITPLLDLLGQQFGFGTTMTGVLGMLPTASFALFGVATPALARRLGLERTTLLAMVMAMAGLLLRSSAGNVGTLLLGSVLALAGMGIGNVVVPPLVKRYFANKVGTMSTLYISVLQLGTMLPALLAVPVANAAGWRVSLGMWALLALAAALPWLMLARRAPKPVADTTDPTAQPHGRVWRTSLGWSMTLMFGMTSLMTYSMFTWLPRIVVEAGATPAFGGVMVAVFSALGLLPSLVIPSLAVRLQNPFPLVLIGFFSFVIAFTGLLLAPMKAPLLWACLLGVGPSTFPLALTLINLRTRTPTGSAALSGFMQGVGYSFSCLGPFLVGWLHSVSNSWTLPFTFLFGCATLMLCASWVACKPRKLEDLW
;
A
#
# COMPACT_ATOMS: atom_id res chain seq x y z
N MET A 1 11.80 -12.84 -49.25
CA MET A 1 12.01 -13.49 -47.96
C MET A 1 11.05 -12.87 -46.96
N THR A 2 9.88 -13.48 -46.79
CA THR A 2 8.86 -13.08 -45.81
C THR A 2 9.28 -13.61 -44.45
N SER A 3 9.70 -12.75 -43.54
CA SER A 3 9.97 -13.12 -42.14
C SER A 3 8.63 -13.49 -41.49
N GLN A 4 8.40 -14.77 -41.28
CA GLN A 4 7.33 -15.25 -40.43
C GLN A 4 7.64 -14.83 -39.00
N THR A 5 6.97 -13.79 -38.52
CA THR A 5 6.91 -13.47 -37.07
C THR A 5 6.15 -14.59 -36.39
N SER A 6 6.87 -15.50 -35.74
CA SER A 6 6.26 -16.49 -34.87
C SER A 6 5.42 -15.78 -33.81
N PRO A 7 4.14 -16.15 -33.59
CA PRO A 7 3.31 -15.53 -32.57
C PRO A 7 3.97 -15.71 -31.21
N SER A 8 4.13 -14.58 -30.49
CA SER A 8 4.67 -14.61 -29.13
C SER A 8 3.83 -15.55 -28.25
N PRO A 9 4.43 -16.48 -27.50
CA PRO A 9 3.67 -17.44 -26.72
C PRO A 9 2.70 -16.72 -25.76
N SER A 10 1.50 -17.28 -25.60
CA SER A 10 0.47 -16.70 -24.73
C SER A 10 0.98 -16.54 -23.30
N LEU A 11 0.46 -15.57 -22.55
CA LEU A 11 0.82 -15.32 -21.14
C LEU A 11 0.71 -16.56 -20.28
N LEU A 12 -0.22 -17.46 -20.61
CA LEU A 12 -0.62 -18.61 -19.81
C LEU A 12 0.12 -19.90 -20.13
N HIS A 13 0.91 -19.96 -21.20
CA HIS A 13 1.52 -21.21 -21.66
C HIS A 13 2.39 -21.87 -20.57
N GLY A 14 1.92 -22.96 -19.98
CA GLY A 14 2.59 -23.71 -18.91
C GLY A 14 2.67 -23.02 -17.54
N ARG A 15 2.02 -21.84 -17.37
CA ARG A 15 2.16 -20.98 -16.17
C ARG A 15 0.83 -20.57 -15.53
N VAL A 16 -0.28 -21.25 -15.88
CA VAL A 16 -1.64 -20.92 -15.39
C VAL A 16 -1.69 -20.87 -13.86
N LEU A 17 -1.06 -21.84 -13.17
CA LEU A 17 -1.06 -21.90 -11.72
C LEU A 17 -0.34 -20.69 -11.09
N ALA A 18 0.83 -20.31 -11.60
CA ALA A 18 1.57 -19.14 -11.11
C ALA A 18 0.82 -17.83 -11.40
N PHE A 19 0.16 -17.73 -12.56
CA PHE A 19 -0.69 -16.60 -12.93
C PHE A 19 -1.83 -16.43 -11.93
N ALA A 20 -2.63 -17.46 -11.70
CA ALA A 20 -3.74 -17.44 -10.74
C ALA A 20 -3.24 -17.16 -9.31
N ALA A 21 -2.12 -17.78 -8.90
CA ALA A 21 -1.53 -17.59 -7.59
C ALA A 21 -1.13 -16.13 -7.33
N ILE A 22 -0.49 -15.46 -8.30
CA ILE A 22 -0.09 -14.07 -8.20
C ILE A 22 -1.29 -13.14 -8.12
N LEU A 23 -2.32 -13.37 -8.95
CA LEU A 23 -3.53 -12.53 -8.94
C LEU A 23 -4.33 -12.69 -7.65
N LEU A 24 -4.50 -13.92 -7.17
CA LEU A 24 -5.16 -14.21 -5.90
C LEU A 24 -4.39 -13.63 -4.70
N ALA A 25 -3.06 -13.68 -4.73
CA ALA A 25 -2.25 -12.99 -3.73
C ALA A 25 -2.45 -11.47 -3.82
N ALA A 26 -2.39 -10.88 -5.02
CA ALA A 26 -2.51 -9.45 -5.24
C ALA A 26 -3.83 -8.88 -4.68
N VAL A 27 -4.96 -9.53 -4.90
CA VAL A 27 -6.25 -9.08 -4.39
C VAL A 27 -6.30 -9.07 -2.86
N ASN A 28 -5.53 -9.97 -2.20
CA ASN A 28 -5.47 -10.05 -0.74
C ASN A 28 -4.63 -8.95 -0.09
N LEU A 29 -3.69 -8.30 -0.83
CA LEU A 29 -2.68 -7.41 -0.22
C LEU A 29 -3.25 -6.15 0.44
N ARG A 30 -4.52 -5.86 0.28
CA ARG A 30 -5.20 -4.67 0.84
C ARG A 30 -6.52 -4.97 1.56
N THR A 31 -7.03 -6.20 1.49
CA THR A 31 -8.36 -6.55 2.03
C THR A 31 -8.50 -6.24 3.52
N ALA A 32 -7.49 -6.53 4.34
CA ALA A 32 -7.53 -6.25 5.78
C ALA A 32 -7.48 -4.76 6.12
N VAL A 33 -6.91 -3.94 5.23
CA VAL A 33 -6.83 -2.48 5.41
C VAL A 33 -8.22 -1.85 5.24
N THR A 34 -8.85 -2.09 4.10
CA THR A 34 -10.06 -1.36 3.69
C THR A 34 -11.37 -2.01 4.15
N SER A 35 -11.36 -3.29 4.54
CA SER A 35 -12.55 -3.94 5.11
C SER A 35 -12.93 -3.44 6.50
N ILE A 36 -11.95 -3.01 7.31
CA ILE A 36 -12.21 -2.55 8.67
C ILE A 36 -12.57 -1.06 8.73
N THR A 37 -12.05 -0.25 7.79
CA THR A 37 -12.12 1.21 7.88
C THR A 37 -13.54 1.75 7.99
N PRO A 38 -14.53 1.32 7.16
CA PRO A 38 -15.90 1.80 7.28
C PRO A 38 -16.65 1.28 8.52
N LEU A 39 -16.07 0.30 9.23
CA LEU A 39 -16.67 -0.33 10.41
C LEU A 39 -16.04 0.16 11.72
N LEU A 40 -15.05 1.07 11.68
CA LEU A 40 -14.30 1.48 12.88
C LEU A 40 -15.18 2.11 13.95
N ASP A 41 -16.17 2.93 13.56
CA ASP A 41 -17.10 3.54 14.52
C ASP A 41 -18.04 2.49 15.14
N LEU A 42 -18.55 1.54 14.34
CA LEU A 42 -19.36 0.41 14.84
C LEU A 42 -18.56 -0.44 15.80
N LEU A 43 -17.31 -0.77 15.48
CA LEU A 43 -16.42 -1.54 16.36
C LEU A 43 -16.05 -0.75 17.61
N GLY A 44 -15.90 0.58 17.49
CA GLY A 44 -15.68 1.49 18.63
C GLY A 44 -16.82 1.44 19.62
N GLN A 45 -18.05 1.48 19.15
CA GLN A 45 -19.24 1.33 19.99
C GLN A 45 -19.33 -0.07 20.62
N GLN A 46 -19.04 -1.13 19.83
CA GLN A 46 -19.11 -2.52 20.29
C GLN A 46 -18.08 -2.84 21.36
N PHE A 47 -16.86 -2.32 21.27
CA PHE A 47 -15.75 -2.63 22.16
C PHE A 47 -15.39 -1.51 23.14
N GLY A 48 -16.10 -0.39 23.09
CA GLY A 48 -15.90 0.74 24.01
C GLY A 48 -14.60 1.52 23.77
N PHE A 49 -14.12 1.64 22.53
CA PHE A 49 -12.93 2.42 22.23
C PHE A 49 -13.24 3.72 21.44
N GLY A 50 -12.45 4.74 21.71
CA GLY A 50 -12.60 6.06 21.09
C GLY A 50 -11.64 6.29 19.92
N THR A 51 -11.61 7.56 19.47
CA THR A 51 -10.87 8.08 18.31
C THR A 51 -9.37 7.73 18.33
N THR A 52 -8.75 7.75 19.49
CA THR A 52 -7.32 7.41 19.63
C THR A 52 -7.05 5.97 19.22
N MET A 53 -7.88 5.01 19.67
CA MET A 53 -7.73 3.61 19.28
C MET A 53 -8.06 3.37 17.80
N THR A 54 -9.03 4.11 17.25
CA THR A 54 -9.28 4.15 15.80
C THR A 54 -8.00 4.56 15.03
N GLY A 55 -7.30 5.59 15.50
CA GLY A 55 -6.01 6.00 14.96
C GLY A 55 -4.92 4.91 15.07
N VAL A 56 -4.86 4.19 16.21
CA VAL A 56 -3.97 3.03 16.40
C VAL A 56 -4.26 1.94 15.37
N LEU A 57 -5.53 1.58 15.19
CA LEU A 57 -5.94 0.60 14.15
C LEU A 57 -5.56 1.07 12.75
N GLY A 58 -5.71 2.37 12.46
CA GLY A 58 -5.35 2.98 11.18
C GLY A 58 -3.84 3.03 10.89
N MET A 59 -2.98 3.07 11.94
CA MET A 59 -1.52 3.04 11.75
C MET A 59 -0.96 1.63 11.52
N LEU A 60 -1.67 0.58 11.92
CA LEU A 60 -1.19 -0.80 11.84
C LEU A 60 -0.75 -1.23 10.43
N PRO A 61 -1.44 -0.86 9.33
CA PRO A 61 -1.00 -1.26 7.99
C PRO A 61 0.42 -0.79 7.67
N THR A 62 0.68 0.50 7.86
CA THR A 62 2.00 1.09 7.55
C THR A 62 3.08 0.64 8.51
N ALA A 63 2.77 0.49 9.79
CA ALA A 63 3.68 -0.08 10.78
C ALA A 63 4.06 -1.53 10.43
N SER A 64 3.07 -2.34 10.03
CA SER A 64 3.32 -3.72 9.57
C SER A 64 4.15 -3.75 8.28
N PHE A 65 3.88 -2.86 7.34
CA PHE A 65 4.66 -2.78 6.09
C PHE A 65 6.10 -2.31 6.33
N ALA A 66 6.33 -1.40 7.27
CA ALA A 66 7.68 -1.00 7.68
C ALA A 66 8.45 -2.19 8.27
N LEU A 67 7.88 -2.84 9.28
CA LEU A 67 8.53 -3.93 10.02
C LEU A 67 8.75 -5.17 9.13
N PHE A 68 7.69 -5.68 8.52
CA PHE A 68 7.75 -6.91 7.72
C PHE A 68 8.35 -6.68 6.34
N GLY A 69 8.28 -5.45 5.81
CA GLY A 69 8.98 -5.05 4.59
C GLY A 69 10.49 -5.25 4.73
N VAL A 70 11.07 -4.83 5.85
CA VAL A 70 12.50 -5.00 6.15
C VAL A 70 12.87 -6.46 6.45
N ALA A 71 12.00 -7.20 7.15
CA ALA A 71 12.25 -8.59 7.53
C ALA A 71 12.10 -9.58 6.35
N THR A 72 11.23 -9.28 5.39
CA THR A 72 10.84 -10.21 4.30
C THR A 72 12.01 -10.66 3.41
N PRO A 73 12.99 -9.83 2.99
CA PRO A 73 14.12 -10.31 2.21
C PRO A 73 14.94 -11.40 2.92
N ALA A 74 15.14 -11.27 4.24
CA ALA A 74 15.82 -12.30 5.03
C ALA A 74 15.00 -13.60 5.11
N LEU A 75 13.69 -13.48 5.28
CA LEU A 75 12.76 -14.60 5.30
C LEU A 75 12.73 -15.31 3.94
N ALA A 76 12.66 -14.56 2.83
CA ALA A 76 12.64 -15.08 1.47
C ALA A 76 13.95 -15.79 1.10
N ARG A 77 15.11 -15.32 1.59
CA ARG A 77 16.38 -16.05 1.43
C ARG A 77 16.37 -17.40 2.13
N ARG A 78 15.74 -17.52 3.32
CA ARG A 78 15.71 -18.77 4.09
C ARG A 78 14.67 -19.77 3.58
N LEU A 79 13.48 -19.30 3.23
CA LEU A 79 12.35 -20.18 2.88
C LEU A 79 12.16 -20.32 1.35
N GLY A 80 12.63 -19.36 0.56
CA GLY A 80 12.29 -19.18 -0.84
C GLY A 80 11.03 -18.35 -1.03
N LEU A 81 10.86 -17.76 -2.22
CA LEU A 81 9.76 -16.80 -2.51
C LEU A 81 8.38 -17.47 -2.37
N GLU A 82 8.21 -18.69 -2.89
CA GLU A 82 6.93 -19.40 -2.90
C GLU A 82 6.46 -19.77 -1.48
N ARG A 83 7.37 -20.28 -0.63
CA ARG A 83 7.03 -20.64 0.76
C ARG A 83 6.79 -19.38 1.61
N THR A 84 7.53 -18.31 1.34
CA THR A 84 7.31 -17.02 2.01
C THR A 84 5.95 -16.44 1.64
N THR A 85 5.52 -16.57 0.38
CA THR A 85 4.19 -16.13 -0.04
C THR A 85 3.08 -17.01 0.57
N LEU A 86 3.28 -18.32 0.62
CA LEU A 86 2.35 -19.23 1.31
C LEU A 86 2.19 -18.82 2.78
N LEU A 87 3.30 -18.59 3.49
CA LEU A 87 3.28 -18.11 4.88
C LEU A 87 2.50 -16.79 5.00
N ALA A 88 2.74 -15.85 4.08
CA ALA A 88 2.03 -14.58 4.03
C ALA A 88 0.50 -14.75 3.90
N MET A 89 0.04 -15.64 3.00
CA MET A 89 -1.39 -15.91 2.82
C MET A 89 -2.00 -16.63 4.03
N VAL A 90 -1.28 -17.56 4.64
CA VAL A 90 -1.73 -18.27 5.86
C VAL A 90 -1.82 -17.29 7.04
N MET A 91 -0.85 -16.39 7.22
CA MET A 91 -0.91 -15.35 8.24
C MET A 91 -2.08 -14.39 7.98
N ALA A 92 -2.31 -13.98 6.73
CA ALA A 92 -3.44 -13.14 6.38
C ALA A 92 -4.77 -13.83 6.70
N MET A 93 -4.94 -15.09 6.33
CA MET A 93 -6.12 -15.90 6.63
C MET A 93 -6.34 -16.02 8.15
N ALA A 94 -5.34 -16.48 8.88
CA ALA A 94 -5.42 -16.68 10.33
C ALA A 94 -5.74 -15.35 11.06
N GLY A 95 -5.09 -14.25 10.65
CA GLY A 95 -5.34 -12.92 11.21
C GLY A 95 -6.75 -12.41 10.93
N LEU A 96 -7.28 -12.62 9.72
CA LEU A 96 -8.65 -12.25 9.37
C LEU A 96 -9.70 -13.05 10.16
N LEU A 97 -9.48 -14.37 10.35
CA LEU A 97 -10.33 -15.21 11.18
C LEU A 97 -10.27 -14.80 12.66
N LEU A 98 -9.07 -14.58 13.20
CA LEU A 98 -8.88 -14.11 14.58
C LEU A 98 -9.56 -12.76 14.80
N ARG A 99 -9.44 -11.83 13.84
CA ARG A 99 -10.09 -10.51 13.91
C ARG A 99 -11.62 -10.62 13.87
N SER A 100 -12.17 -11.50 13.04
CA SER A 100 -13.62 -11.72 12.94
C SER A 100 -14.22 -12.40 14.16
N SER A 101 -13.44 -13.20 14.88
CA SER A 101 -13.85 -13.86 16.13
C SER A 101 -13.57 -13.03 17.41
N ALA A 102 -13.13 -11.76 17.25
CA ALA A 102 -12.73 -10.93 18.38
C ALA A 102 -13.86 -10.75 19.41
N GLY A 103 -13.53 -10.98 20.68
CA GLY A 103 -14.39 -10.70 21.82
C GLY A 103 -13.97 -9.45 22.59
N ASN A 104 -12.78 -8.90 22.30
CA ASN A 104 -12.23 -7.69 22.93
C ASN A 104 -11.27 -6.97 21.98
N VAL A 105 -10.86 -5.75 22.34
CA VAL A 105 -9.94 -4.90 21.56
C VAL A 105 -8.59 -5.58 21.35
N GLY A 106 -8.06 -6.29 22.34
CA GLY A 106 -6.77 -6.98 22.25
C GLY A 106 -6.75 -8.05 21.16
N THR A 107 -7.81 -8.88 21.09
CA THR A 107 -7.96 -9.90 20.04
C THR A 107 -8.16 -9.26 18.66
N LEU A 108 -8.91 -8.15 18.60
CA LEU A 108 -9.10 -7.38 17.36
C LEU A 108 -7.77 -6.84 16.83
N LEU A 109 -6.94 -6.27 17.71
CA LEU A 109 -5.60 -5.76 17.40
C LEU A 109 -4.67 -6.89 16.94
N LEU A 110 -4.59 -7.99 17.69
CA LEU A 110 -3.73 -9.12 17.38
C LEU A 110 -4.08 -9.73 16.01
N GLY A 111 -5.37 -9.95 15.76
CA GLY A 111 -5.85 -10.41 14.46
C GLY A 111 -5.51 -9.45 13.32
N SER A 112 -5.66 -8.15 13.57
CA SER A 112 -5.31 -7.10 12.60
C SER A 112 -3.79 -7.09 12.31
N VAL A 113 -2.95 -7.12 13.34
CA VAL A 113 -1.48 -7.18 13.18
C VAL A 113 -1.06 -8.41 12.40
N LEU A 114 -1.61 -9.59 12.72
CA LEU A 114 -1.27 -10.83 12.05
C LEU A 114 -1.68 -10.81 10.56
N ALA A 115 -2.89 -10.33 10.26
CA ALA A 115 -3.36 -10.19 8.89
C ALA A 115 -2.48 -9.21 8.08
N LEU A 116 -2.18 -8.05 8.66
CA LEU A 116 -1.38 -7.01 8.03
C LEU A 116 0.10 -7.40 7.88
N ALA A 117 0.63 -8.19 8.82
CA ALA A 117 1.97 -8.79 8.69
C ALA A 117 2.06 -9.70 7.46
N GLY A 118 1.08 -10.60 7.27
CA GLY A 118 0.99 -11.42 6.05
C GLY A 118 0.92 -10.56 4.78
N MET A 119 0.10 -9.51 4.78
CA MET A 119 0.00 -8.59 3.64
C MET A 119 1.30 -7.82 3.39
N GLY A 120 1.99 -7.38 4.44
CA GLY A 120 3.30 -6.72 4.36
C GLY A 120 4.35 -7.61 3.70
N ILE A 121 4.44 -8.88 4.12
CA ILE A 121 5.30 -9.88 3.48
C ILE A 121 4.91 -10.05 2.00
N GLY A 122 3.63 -10.21 1.71
CA GLY A 122 3.10 -10.37 0.36
C GLY A 122 3.49 -9.22 -0.59
N ASN A 123 3.41 -7.97 -0.11
CA ASN A 123 3.81 -6.78 -0.89
C ASN A 123 5.27 -6.85 -1.37
N VAL A 124 6.17 -7.46 -0.60
CA VAL A 124 7.59 -7.56 -0.93
C VAL A 124 7.89 -8.73 -1.87
N VAL A 125 7.17 -9.85 -1.73
CA VAL A 125 7.48 -11.08 -2.50
C VAL A 125 6.78 -11.15 -3.86
N VAL A 126 5.64 -10.46 -4.04
CA VAL A 126 4.89 -10.52 -5.33
C VAL A 126 5.69 -9.96 -6.51
N PRO A 127 6.36 -8.80 -6.46
CA PRO A 127 7.13 -8.30 -7.61
C PRO A 127 8.27 -9.23 -8.06
N PRO A 128 9.12 -9.80 -7.18
CA PRO A 128 10.11 -10.80 -7.57
C PRO A 128 9.49 -12.05 -8.20
N LEU A 129 8.33 -12.51 -7.73
CA LEU A 129 7.62 -13.65 -8.30
C LEU A 129 7.11 -13.35 -9.72
N VAL A 130 6.59 -12.15 -9.97
CA VAL A 130 6.24 -11.70 -11.32
C VAL A 130 7.45 -11.78 -12.24
N LYS A 131 8.61 -11.27 -11.81
CA LYS A 131 9.85 -11.34 -12.58
C LYS A 131 10.32 -12.78 -12.81
N ARG A 132 10.18 -13.65 -11.80
CA ARG A 132 10.59 -15.06 -11.88
C ARG A 132 9.74 -15.86 -12.86
N TYR A 133 8.41 -15.73 -12.78
CA TYR A 133 7.48 -16.55 -13.59
C TYR A 133 7.16 -15.93 -14.95
N PHE A 134 7.27 -14.61 -15.09
CA PHE A 134 6.84 -13.87 -16.29
C PHE A 134 7.93 -12.90 -16.80
N ALA A 135 9.20 -13.35 -16.80
CA ALA A 135 10.36 -12.53 -17.22
C ALA A 135 10.15 -11.81 -18.56
N ASN A 136 9.52 -12.49 -19.54
CA ASN A 136 9.28 -11.95 -20.88
C ASN A 136 8.08 -10.98 -20.97
N LYS A 137 7.24 -10.90 -19.93
CA LYS A 137 6.01 -10.09 -19.90
C LYS A 137 5.81 -9.39 -18.54
N VAL A 138 6.92 -8.97 -17.90
CA VAL A 138 6.92 -8.34 -16.58
C VAL A 138 6.00 -7.11 -16.54
N GLY A 139 6.06 -6.26 -17.55
CA GLY A 139 5.22 -5.04 -17.62
C GLY A 139 3.73 -5.37 -17.61
N THR A 140 3.27 -6.24 -18.51
CA THR A 140 1.86 -6.64 -18.61
C THR A 140 1.37 -7.31 -17.32
N MET A 141 2.19 -8.20 -16.75
CA MET A 141 1.84 -8.89 -15.51
C MET A 141 1.83 -7.95 -14.31
N SER A 142 2.75 -6.98 -14.27
CA SER A 142 2.77 -5.94 -13.23
C SER A 142 1.54 -5.05 -13.29
N THR A 143 1.16 -4.59 -14.47
CA THR A 143 -0.08 -3.83 -14.68
C THR A 143 -1.30 -4.62 -14.19
N LEU A 144 -1.38 -5.90 -14.57
CA LEU A 144 -2.51 -6.75 -14.21
C LEU A 144 -2.61 -6.98 -12.70
N TYR A 145 -1.49 -7.34 -12.02
CA TYR A 145 -1.55 -7.56 -10.57
C TYR A 145 -1.81 -6.26 -9.79
N ILE A 146 -1.32 -5.11 -10.26
CA ILE A 146 -1.64 -3.79 -9.65
C ILE A 146 -3.13 -3.48 -9.81
N SER A 147 -3.73 -3.74 -11.00
CA SER A 147 -5.16 -3.57 -11.21
C SER A 147 -6.00 -4.47 -10.30
N VAL A 148 -5.61 -5.74 -10.14
CA VAL A 148 -6.27 -6.69 -9.24
C VAL A 148 -6.10 -6.31 -7.77
N LEU A 149 -4.92 -5.78 -7.38
CA LEU A 149 -4.69 -5.23 -6.05
C LEU A 149 -5.65 -4.08 -5.74
N GLN A 150 -5.93 -3.20 -6.72
CA GLN A 150 -6.89 -2.11 -6.53
C GLN A 150 -8.33 -2.63 -6.35
N LEU A 151 -8.73 -3.72 -7.02
CA LEU A 151 -9.99 -4.40 -6.73
C LEU A 151 -10.04 -4.91 -5.28
N GLY A 152 -8.93 -5.49 -4.81
CA GLY A 152 -8.76 -5.92 -3.40
C GLY A 152 -8.74 -4.78 -2.39
N THR A 153 -8.58 -3.53 -2.83
CA THR A 153 -8.73 -2.33 -2.00
C THR A 153 -10.17 -1.80 -2.04
N MET A 154 -10.76 -1.77 -3.22
CA MET A 154 -12.08 -1.18 -3.48
C MET A 154 -13.24 -2.05 -2.96
N LEU A 155 -13.23 -3.35 -3.29
CA LEU A 155 -14.34 -4.26 -2.97
C LEU A 155 -14.60 -4.38 -1.46
N PRO A 156 -13.57 -4.55 -0.59
CA PRO A 156 -13.80 -4.62 0.85
C PRO A 156 -14.40 -3.33 1.42
N ALA A 157 -13.99 -2.16 0.92
CA ALA A 157 -14.55 -0.88 1.36
C ALA A 157 -16.04 -0.74 0.99
N LEU A 158 -16.41 -1.16 -0.23
CA LEU A 158 -17.80 -1.14 -0.69
C LEU A 158 -18.71 -2.10 0.07
N LEU A 159 -18.21 -3.31 0.34
CA LEU A 159 -19.02 -4.39 0.91
C LEU A 159 -19.05 -4.40 2.44
N ALA A 160 -18.13 -3.67 3.11
CA ALA A 160 -17.98 -3.71 4.56
C ALA A 160 -19.30 -3.43 5.29
N VAL A 161 -19.92 -2.30 5.06
CA VAL A 161 -21.15 -1.87 5.75
C VAL A 161 -22.39 -2.67 5.29
N PRO A 162 -22.67 -2.86 3.98
CA PRO A 162 -23.79 -3.67 3.54
C PRO A 162 -23.80 -5.09 4.12
N VAL A 163 -22.64 -5.77 4.12
CA VAL A 163 -22.53 -7.12 4.70
C VAL A 163 -22.64 -7.08 6.22
N ALA A 164 -22.07 -6.07 6.88
CA ALA A 164 -22.20 -5.93 8.33
C ALA A 164 -23.67 -5.72 8.75
N ASN A 165 -24.44 -4.98 7.99
CA ASN A 165 -25.88 -4.77 8.25
C ASN A 165 -26.70 -6.03 8.00
N ALA A 166 -26.35 -6.84 6.98
CA ALA A 166 -27.10 -8.04 6.61
C ALA A 166 -26.74 -9.27 7.48
N ALA A 167 -25.46 -9.46 7.82
CA ALA A 167 -24.94 -10.68 8.43
C ALA A 167 -24.04 -10.42 9.65
N GLY A 168 -23.91 -9.18 10.07
CA GLY A 168 -23.05 -8.77 11.18
C GLY A 168 -21.59 -8.49 10.78
N TRP A 169 -20.91 -7.67 11.58
CA TRP A 169 -19.54 -7.23 11.35
C TRP A 169 -18.53 -8.39 11.34
N ARG A 170 -18.80 -9.47 12.09
CA ARG A 170 -17.95 -10.68 12.12
C ARG A 170 -17.87 -11.32 10.75
N VAL A 171 -19.01 -11.49 10.09
CA VAL A 171 -19.07 -12.05 8.71
C VAL A 171 -18.42 -11.09 7.72
N SER A 172 -18.70 -9.79 7.84
CA SER A 172 -18.10 -8.76 6.96
C SER A 172 -16.57 -8.75 7.01
N LEU A 173 -15.97 -8.91 8.19
CA LEU A 173 -14.51 -8.97 8.33
C LEU A 173 -13.94 -10.36 8.00
N GLY A 174 -14.67 -11.43 8.32
CA GLY A 174 -14.21 -12.81 8.20
C GLY A 174 -14.29 -13.37 6.78
N MET A 175 -15.22 -12.92 5.95
CA MET A 175 -15.41 -13.46 4.59
C MET A 175 -14.14 -13.34 3.72
N TRP A 176 -13.30 -12.34 3.96
CA TRP A 176 -12.05 -12.14 3.25
C TRP A 176 -10.99 -13.21 3.55
N ALA A 177 -11.16 -13.97 4.64
CA ALA A 177 -10.32 -15.13 4.93
C ALA A 177 -10.49 -16.25 3.90
N LEU A 178 -11.68 -16.38 3.28
CA LEU A 178 -11.91 -17.31 2.18
C LEU A 178 -11.06 -16.96 0.95
N LEU A 179 -10.90 -15.68 0.68
CA LEU A 179 -10.05 -15.22 -0.42
C LEU A 179 -8.57 -15.49 -0.13
N ALA A 180 -8.14 -15.29 1.12
CA ALA A 180 -6.78 -15.63 1.54
C ALA A 180 -6.52 -17.16 1.49
N LEU A 181 -7.51 -17.97 1.85
CA LEU A 181 -7.47 -19.43 1.69
C LEU A 181 -7.35 -19.80 0.21
N ALA A 182 -8.19 -19.24 -0.65
CA ALA A 182 -8.14 -19.46 -2.09
C ALA A 182 -6.78 -19.08 -2.69
N ALA A 183 -6.14 -18.03 -2.17
CA ALA A 183 -4.78 -17.68 -2.57
C ALA A 183 -3.72 -18.64 -2.01
N ALA A 184 -3.87 -19.15 -0.79
CA ALA A 184 -2.92 -20.06 -0.18
C ALA A 184 -2.81 -21.40 -0.91
N LEU A 185 -3.90 -21.92 -1.48
CA LEU A 185 -3.93 -23.23 -2.15
C LEU A 185 -2.96 -23.33 -3.35
N PRO A 186 -2.98 -22.44 -4.35
CA PRO A 186 -2.03 -22.50 -5.45
C PRO A 186 -0.58 -22.23 -4.97
N TRP A 187 -0.37 -21.40 -3.95
CA TRP A 187 0.96 -21.21 -3.37
C TRP A 187 1.47 -22.45 -2.64
N LEU A 188 0.60 -23.24 -1.99
CA LEU A 188 0.96 -24.53 -1.41
C LEU A 188 1.46 -25.50 -2.49
N MET A 189 0.79 -25.55 -3.64
CA MET A 189 1.20 -26.40 -4.77
C MET A 189 2.55 -25.94 -5.35
N LEU A 190 2.74 -24.65 -5.53
CA LEU A 190 4.01 -24.09 -6.03
C LEU A 190 5.15 -24.27 -5.02
N ALA A 191 4.90 -24.05 -3.74
CA ALA A 191 5.90 -24.20 -2.67
C ALA A 191 6.41 -25.65 -2.52
N ARG A 192 5.54 -26.64 -2.79
CA ARG A 192 5.93 -28.07 -2.81
C ARG A 192 6.83 -28.42 -3.99
N ARG A 193 6.68 -27.72 -5.12
CA ARG A 193 7.46 -27.93 -6.35
C ARG A 193 8.73 -27.07 -6.39
N ALA A 194 8.79 -26.00 -5.58
CA ALA A 194 9.93 -25.11 -5.56
C ALA A 194 11.17 -25.81 -4.97
N PRO A 195 12.34 -25.68 -5.62
CA PRO A 195 13.59 -26.18 -5.06
C PRO A 195 13.85 -25.54 -3.69
N LYS A 196 14.55 -26.26 -2.80
CA LYS A 196 15.01 -25.67 -1.54
C LYS A 196 15.95 -24.50 -1.87
N PRO A 197 15.87 -23.39 -1.17
CA PRO A 197 16.83 -22.31 -1.35
C PRO A 197 18.23 -22.86 -1.11
N VAL A 198 19.11 -22.74 -2.08
CA VAL A 198 20.54 -22.88 -1.84
C VAL A 198 20.91 -21.65 -1.02
N ALA A 199 21.48 -21.84 0.15
CA ALA A 199 22.05 -20.73 0.91
C ALA A 199 23.13 -20.10 0.03
N ASP A 200 22.82 -18.98 -0.61
CA ASP A 200 23.83 -18.19 -1.29
C ASP A 200 24.85 -17.79 -0.22
N THR A 201 26.01 -18.40 -0.32
CA THR A 201 27.21 -17.89 0.33
C THR A 201 27.29 -16.42 -0.05
N THR A 202 27.16 -15.55 0.93
CA THR A 202 27.36 -14.10 0.82
C THR A 202 28.49 -13.83 -0.15
N ASP A 203 28.17 -13.18 -1.26
CA ASP A 203 29.18 -12.71 -2.19
C ASP A 203 30.09 -11.72 -1.41
N PRO A 204 31.37 -12.08 -1.15
CA PRO A 204 32.28 -11.22 -0.38
C PRO A 204 32.63 -9.92 -1.11
N THR A 205 32.22 -9.81 -2.38
CA THR A 205 32.46 -8.65 -3.23
C THR A 205 31.33 -7.60 -3.18
N ALA A 206 30.40 -7.70 -2.22
CA ALA A 206 29.42 -6.64 -1.99
C ALA A 206 30.17 -5.33 -1.70
N GLN A 207 30.24 -4.48 -2.72
CA GLN A 207 30.85 -3.15 -2.60
C GLN A 207 30.27 -2.42 -1.39
N PRO A 208 31.10 -1.64 -0.64
CA PRO A 208 30.63 -0.95 0.54
C PRO A 208 29.42 -0.11 0.18
N HIS A 209 28.29 -0.41 0.81
CA HIS A 209 27.05 0.30 0.58
C HIS A 209 27.25 1.73 1.04
N GLY A 210 27.21 2.68 0.13
CA GLY A 210 27.24 4.09 0.48
C GLY A 210 26.14 4.40 1.52
N ARG A 211 26.40 5.33 2.41
CA ARG A 211 25.51 5.67 3.52
C ARG A 211 24.35 6.52 3.02
N VAL A 212 23.32 5.90 2.43
CA VAL A 212 22.11 6.57 1.88
C VAL A 212 21.55 7.61 2.86
N TRP A 213 21.53 7.29 4.16
CA TRP A 213 21.06 8.17 5.22
C TRP A 213 21.87 9.46 5.41
N ARG A 214 23.06 9.58 4.78
CA ARG A 214 23.87 10.80 4.77
C ARG A 214 23.63 11.67 3.54
N THR A 215 22.85 11.20 2.58
CA THR A 215 22.62 11.91 1.32
C THR A 215 21.30 12.72 1.36
N SER A 216 21.33 13.92 0.78
CA SER A 216 20.15 14.74 0.62
C SER A 216 19.09 14.06 -0.28
N LEU A 217 19.53 13.28 -1.28
CA LEU A 217 18.65 12.51 -2.15
C LEU A 217 17.92 11.42 -1.37
N GLY A 218 18.62 10.67 -0.51
CA GLY A 218 18.00 9.62 0.32
C GLY A 218 16.88 10.19 1.19
N TRP A 219 17.14 11.27 1.92
CA TRP A 219 16.11 11.91 2.76
C TRP A 219 14.98 12.55 1.97
N SER A 220 15.28 13.21 0.86
CA SER A 220 14.23 13.84 0.04
C SER A 220 13.28 12.81 -0.57
N MET A 221 13.80 11.70 -1.06
CA MET A 221 12.95 10.60 -1.55
C MET A 221 12.16 9.93 -0.41
N THR A 222 12.77 9.77 0.76
CA THR A 222 12.11 9.23 1.95
C THR A 222 10.97 10.11 2.43
N LEU A 223 11.16 11.43 2.50
CA LEU A 223 10.12 12.38 2.89
C LEU A 223 9.00 12.47 1.83
N MET A 224 9.36 12.51 0.55
CA MET A 224 8.39 12.48 -0.54
C MET A 224 7.48 11.24 -0.44
N PHE A 225 8.06 10.05 -0.29
CA PHE A 225 7.34 8.79 -0.17
C PHE A 225 6.56 8.70 1.15
N GLY A 226 7.21 9.02 2.27
CA GLY A 226 6.65 8.91 3.61
C GLY A 226 5.47 9.85 3.83
N MET A 227 5.57 11.11 3.43
CA MET A 227 4.47 12.07 3.57
C MET A 227 3.29 11.75 2.66
N THR A 228 3.55 11.29 1.43
CA THR A 228 2.50 10.79 0.53
C THR A 228 1.76 9.61 1.16
N SER A 229 2.49 8.63 1.67
CA SER A 229 1.92 7.46 2.33
C SER A 229 1.17 7.85 3.61
N LEU A 230 1.72 8.77 4.41
CA LEU A 230 1.08 9.31 5.62
C LEU A 230 -0.30 9.88 5.31
N MET A 231 -0.39 10.80 4.33
CA MET A 231 -1.65 11.41 3.92
C MET A 231 -2.63 10.36 3.38
N THR A 232 -2.15 9.44 2.56
CA THR A 232 -2.95 8.38 1.96
C THR A 232 -3.58 7.46 3.01
N TYR A 233 -2.78 6.95 3.96
CA TYR A 233 -3.29 6.05 5.00
C TYR A 233 -4.13 6.77 6.04
N SER A 234 -3.85 8.05 6.32
CA SER A 234 -4.74 8.90 7.12
C SER A 234 -6.12 9.02 6.47
N MET A 235 -6.17 9.27 5.16
CA MET A 235 -7.44 9.35 4.45
C MET A 235 -8.15 7.99 4.35
N PHE A 236 -7.44 6.89 4.14
CA PHE A 236 -8.06 5.56 4.21
C PHE A 236 -8.74 5.31 5.56
N THR A 237 -8.15 5.77 6.65
CA THR A 237 -8.69 5.57 8.00
C THR A 237 -9.85 6.51 8.32
N TRP A 238 -9.71 7.79 8.00
CA TRP A 238 -10.59 8.85 8.52
C TRP A 238 -11.65 9.35 7.54
N LEU A 239 -11.49 9.12 6.23
CA LEU A 239 -12.44 9.59 5.22
C LEU A 239 -13.88 9.12 5.47
N PRO A 240 -14.16 7.84 5.84
CA PRO A 240 -15.53 7.43 6.15
C PRO A 240 -16.11 8.24 7.29
N ARG A 241 -15.36 8.45 8.36
CA ARG A 241 -15.83 9.20 9.53
C ARG A 241 -16.04 10.67 9.22
N ILE A 242 -15.14 11.32 8.47
CA ILE A 242 -15.29 12.73 8.05
C ILE A 242 -16.63 12.95 7.34
N VAL A 243 -17.01 12.07 6.40
CA VAL A 243 -18.26 12.23 5.65
C VAL A 243 -19.50 11.82 6.48
N VAL A 244 -19.38 10.86 7.39
CA VAL A 244 -20.46 10.46 8.29
C VAL A 244 -20.76 11.56 9.31
N GLU A 245 -19.76 12.18 9.91
CA GLU A 245 -19.93 13.35 10.79
C GLU A 245 -20.51 14.56 10.04
N ALA A 246 -20.33 14.64 8.71
CA ALA A 246 -20.93 15.64 7.86
C ALA A 246 -22.38 15.30 7.40
N GLY A 247 -22.95 14.17 7.88
CA GLY A 247 -24.33 13.77 7.61
C GLY A 247 -24.51 12.67 6.57
N ALA A 248 -23.43 12.04 6.07
CA ALA A 248 -23.54 10.89 5.17
C ALA A 248 -23.86 9.59 5.93
N THR A 249 -24.30 8.57 5.18
CA THR A 249 -24.46 7.22 5.73
C THR A 249 -23.10 6.50 5.84
N PRO A 250 -22.94 5.54 6.79
CA PRO A 250 -21.72 4.74 6.87
C PRO A 250 -21.39 3.97 5.58
N ALA A 251 -22.41 3.50 4.86
CA ALA A 251 -22.26 2.86 3.56
C ALA A 251 -21.63 3.80 2.52
N PHE A 252 -22.03 5.08 2.51
CA PHE A 252 -21.45 6.10 1.64
C PHE A 252 -19.99 6.37 1.99
N GLY A 253 -19.59 6.31 3.26
CA GLY A 253 -18.21 6.35 3.68
C GLY A 253 -17.35 5.25 3.02
N GLY A 254 -17.90 4.03 2.90
CA GLY A 254 -17.27 2.94 2.16
C GLY A 254 -17.15 3.23 0.66
N VAL A 255 -18.18 3.82 0.04
CA VAL A 255 -18.14 4.26 -1.37
C VAL A 255 -17.05 5.28 -1.59
N MET A 256 -16.86 6.25 -0.67
CA MET A 256 -15.81 7.26 -0.75
C MET A 256 -14.40 6.62 -0.78
N VAL A 257 -14.13 5.64 0.08
CA VAL A 257 -12.86 4.90 0.09
C VAL A 257 -12.70 4.07 -1.18
N ALA A 258 -13.76 3.50 -1.69
CA ALA A 258 -13.72 2.73 -2.93
C ALA A 258 -13.40 3.61 -4.15
N VAL A 259 -14.03 4.78 -4.29
CA VAL A 259 -13.75 5.76 -5.35
C VAL A 259 -12.31 6.27 -5.24
N PHE A 260 -11.87 6.64 -4.02
CA PHE A 260 -10.49 7.00 -3.74
C PHE A 260 -9.50 5.92 -4.25
N SER A 261 -9.75 4.65 -3.90
CA SER A 261 -8.91 3.53 -4.31
C SER A 261 -8.92 3.30 -5.82
N ALA A 262 -10.10 3.34 -6.45
CA ALA A 262 -10.25 3.11 -7.88
C ALA A 262 -9.48 4.16 -8.70
N LEU A 263 -9.60 5.43 -8.32
CA LEU A 263 -8.89 6.53 -9.01
C LEU A 263 -7.37 6.48 -8.77
N GLY A 264 -6.91 5.92 -7.66
CA GLY A 264 -5.48 5.68 -7.39
C GLY A 264 -4.80 4.73 -8.39
N LEU A 265 -5.57 3.95 -9.15
CA LEU A 265 -5.04 3.13 -10.23
C LEU A 265 -4.47 3.99 -11.38
N LEU A 266 -5.12 5.09 -11.73
CA LEU A 266 -4.71 5.94 -12.85
C LEU A 266 -3.28 6.47 -12.69
N PRO A 267 -2.89 7.14 -11.60
CA PRO A 267 -1.50 7.54 -11.37
C PRO A 267 -0.53 6.36 -11.40
N SER A 268 -0.90 5.21 -10.85
CA SER A 268 -0.04 4.02 -10.81
C SER A 268 0.32 3.48 -12.19
N LEU A 269 -0.57 3.63 -13.18
CA LEU A 269 -0.34 3.20 -14.56
C LEU A 269 0.37 4.26 -15.40
N VAL A 270 0.04 5.54 -15.19
CA VAL A 270 0.46 6.65 -16.07
C VAL A 270 1.78 7.27 -15.63
N ILE A 271 1.95 7.51 -14.31
CA ILE A 271 3.10 8.26 -13.78
C ILE A 271 4.46 7.62 -14.10
N PRO A 272 4.66 6.29 -13.97
CA PRO A 272 5.97 5.68 -14.29
C PRO A 272 6.38 5.93 -15.75
N SER A 273 5.44 5.81 -16.69
CA SER A 273 5.68 6.02 -18.11
C SER A 273 6.02 7.46 -18.46
N LEU A 274 5.38 8.43 -17.79
CA LEU A 274 5.66 9.85 -17.97
C LEU A 274 6.98 10.24 -17.30
N ALA A 275 7.27 9.71 -16.12
CA ALA A 275 8.48 10.05 -15.37
C ALA A 275 9.76 9.68 -16.12
N VAL A 276 9.76 8.58 -16.85
CA VAL A 276 10.93 8.15 -17.67
C VAL A 276 11.17 9.10 -18.85
N ARG A 277 10.12 9.76 -19.38
CA ARG A 277 10.22 10.67 -20.52
C ARG A 277 10.64 12.10 -20.14
N LEU A 278 10.50 12.45 -18.85
CA LEU A 278 10.79 13.80 -18.36
C LEU A 278 12.18 13.86 -17.72
N GLN A 279 13.01 14.83 -18.10
CA GLN A 279 14.29 15.10 -17.41
C GLN A 279 14.07 15.50 -15.95
N ASN A 280 13.04 16.31 -15.70
CA ASN A 280 12.60 16.71 -14.38
C ASN A 280 11.09 16.39 -14.21
N PRO A 281 10.72 15.33 -13.49
CA PRO A 281 9.33 14.93 -13.30
C PRO A 281 8.58 15.75 -12.23
N PHE A 282 9.12 16.85 -11.73
CA PHE A 282 8.50 17.70 -10.72
C PHE A 282 7.08 18.19 -11.09
N PRO A 283 6.73 18.50 -12.35
CA PRO A 283 5.35 18.82 -12.73
C PRO A 283 4.33 17.74 -12.35
N LEU A 284 4.72 16.46 -12.36
CA LEU A 284 3.84 15.37 -11.93
C LEU A 284 3.56 15.41 -10.42
N VAL A 285 4.51 15.92 -9.62
CA VAL A 285 4.33 16.17 -8.19
C VAL A 285 3.29 17.25 -7.94
N LEU A 286 3.31 18.33 -8.74
CA LEU A 286 2.35 19.43 -8.61
C LEU A 286 0.91 18.94 -8.81
N ILE A 287 0.67 18.01 -9.74
CA ILE A 287 -0.65 17.40 -9.93
C ILE A 287 -1.12 16.74 -8.62
N GLY A 288 -0.30 15.89 -8.01
CA GLY A 288 -0.62 15.24 -6.74
C GLY A 288 -0.80 16.23 -5.58
N PHE A 289 0.08 17.22 -5.49
CA PHE A 289 0.02 18.25 -4.46
C PHE A 289 -1.29 19.04 -4.53
N PHE A 290 -1.63 19.60 -5.68
CA PHE A 290 -2.87 20.38 -5.84
C PHE A 290 -4.11 19.49 -5.68
N SER A 291 -4.06 18.22 -6.11
CA SER A 291 -5.14 17.28 -5.85
C SER A 291 -5.39 17.08 -4.35
N PHE A 292 -4.34 16.87 -3.55
CA PHE A 292 -4.47 16.79 -2.09
C PHE A 292 -4.97 18.11 -1.49
N VAL A 293 -4.39 19.24 -1.86
CA VAL A 293 -4.78 20.55 -1.30
C VAL A 293 -6.23 20.87 -1.56
N ILE A 294 -6.70 20.67 -2.79
CA ILE A 294 -8.11 20.92 -3.17
C ILE A 294 -9.03 19.94 -2.43
N ALA A 295 -8.68 18.65 -2.39
CA ALA A 295 -9.48 17.65 -1.69
C ALA A 295 -9.58 17.92 -0.18
N PHE A 296 -8.46 18.26 0.48
CA PHE A 296 -8.43 18.59 1.91
C PHE A 296 -9.24 19.84 2.20
N THR A 297 -9.11 20.90 1.36
CA THR A 297 -9.90 22.11 1.49
C THR A 297 -11.39 21.83 1.31
N GLY A 298 -11.75 21.01 0.31
CA GLY A 298 -13.13 20.62 0.05
C GLY A 298 -13.73 19.80 1.19
N LEU A 299 -13.00 18.83 1.72
CA LEU A 299 -13.44 18.02 2.86
C LEU A 299 -13.55 18.82 4.16
N LEU A 300 -12.69 19.83 4.36
CA LEU A 300 -12.73 20.68 5.54
C LEU A 300 -13.89 21.68 5.51
N LEU A 301 -14.10 22.36 4.38
CA LEU A 301 -15.05 23.47 4.29
C LEU A 301 -16.44 23.06 3.79
N ALA A 302 -16.53 22.06 2.94
CA ALA A 302 -17.76 21.66 2.28
C ALA A 302 -17.78 20.16 1.94
N PRO A 303 -17.69 19.25 2.93
CA PRO A 303 -17.50 17.82 2.71
C PRO A 303 -18.63 17.21 1.85
N MET A 304 -19.86 17.65 2.04
CA MET A 304 -21.05 17.11 1.33
C MET A 304 -21.42 17.87 0.05
N LYS A 305 -20.70 18.96 -0.31
CA LYS A 305 -21.03 19.72 -1.55
C LYS A 305 -20.65 18.95 -2.81
N ALA A 306 -19.52 18.25 -2.81
CA ALA A 306 -19.03 17.45 -3.93
C ALA A 306 -18.22 16.25 -3.45
N PRO A 307 -18.77 15.35 -2.61
CA PRO A 307 -18.00 14.33 -1.92
C PRO A 307 -17.24 13.39 -2.87
N LEU A 308 -17.86 12.96 -3.97
CA LEU A 308 -17.20 12.10 -4.96
C LEU A 308 -16.03 12.80 -5.65
N LEU A 309 -16.11 14.12 -5.90
CA LEU A 309 -15.00 14.90 -6.44
C LEU A 309 -13.81 14.90 -5.45
N TRP A 310 -14.09 15.07 -4.16
CA TRP A 310 -13.04 15.01 -3.14
C TRP A 310 -12.38 13.63 -3.10
N ALA A 311 -13.16 12.55 -3.19
CA ALA A 311 -12.63 11.19 -3.26
C ALA A 311 -11.80 10.95 -4.54
N CYS A 312 -12.22 11.46 -5.69
CA CYS A 312 -11.48 11.39 -6.95
C CYS A 312 -10.13 12.11 -6.84
N LEU A 313 -10.12 13.33 -6.30
CA LEU A 313 -8.90 14.11 -6.10
C LEU A 313 -7.96 13.44 -5.09
N LEU A 314 -8.50 12.85 -3.99
CA LEU A 314 -7.71 12.02 -3.09
C LEU A 314 -7.08 10.82 -3.82
N GLY A 315 -7.75 10.21 -4.79
CA GLY A 315 -7.21 9.10 -5.60
C GLY A 315 -6.04 9.53 -6.49
N VAL A 316 -6.10 10.74 -7.03
CA VAL A 316 -5.01 11.32 -7.85
C VAL A 316 -3.85 11.83 -6.97
N GLY A 317 -4.14 12.32 -5.75
CA GLY A 317 -3.16 12.88 -4.82
C GLY A 317 -1.90 12.03 -4.63
N PRO A 318 -2.01 10.70 -4.38
CA PRO A 318 -0.86 9.82 -4.20
C PRO A 318 0.00 9.56 -5.45
N SER A 319 -0.12 10.36 -6.52
CA SER A 319 0.69 10.25 -7.74
C SER A 319 2.21 10.27 -7.50
N THR A 320 2.63 10.88 -6.40
CA THR A 320 4.03 10.88 -5.95
C THR A 320 4.52 9.52 -5.44
N PHE A 321 3.61 8.59 -5.08
CA PHE A 321 3.98 7.24 -4.66
C PHE A 321 4.58 6.42 -5.81
N PRO A 322 3.90 6.19 -6.96
CA PRO A 322 4.49 5.51 -8.09
C PRO A 322 5.68 6.28 -8.69
N LEU A 323 5.69 7.61 -8.59
CA LEU A 323 6.83 8.43 -8.99
C LEU A 323 8.06 8.12 -8.15
N ALA A 324 7.95 8.07 -6.82
CA ALA A 324 9.05 7.76 -5.93
C ALA A 324 9.66 6.38 -6.22
N LEU A 325 8.82 5.36 -6.45
CA LEU A 325 9.29 4.02 -6.84
C LEU A 325 10.02 4.02 -8.19
N THR A 326 9.56 4.82 -9.15
CA THR A 326 10.22 4.97 -10.44
C THR A 326 11.55 5.70 -10.31
N LEU A 327 11.60 6.75 -9.48
CA LEU A 327 12.81 7.53 -9.22
C LEU A 327 13.93 6.70 -8.59
N ILE A 328 13.63 5.64 -7.85
CA ILE A 328 14.68 4.72 -7.34
C ILE A 328 15.60 4.30 -8.49
N ASN A 329 15.04 3.79 -9.57
CA ASN A 329 15.82 3.34 -10.73
C ASN A 329 16.40 4.50 -11.55
N LEU A 330 15.71 5.64 -11.62
CA LEU A 330 16.18 6.80 -12.36
C LEU A 330 17.29 7.58 -11.61
N ARG A 331 17.41 7.43 -10.31
CA ARG A 331 18.37 8.15 -9.45
C ARG A 331 19.51 7.27 -8.91
N THR A 332 19.63 6.05 -9.42
CA THR A 332 20.73 5.13 -9.10
C THR A 332 21.37 4.61 -10.39
N ARG A 333 22.66 4.23 -10.31
CA ARG A 333 23.40 3.61 -11.42
C ARG A 333 23.52 2.10 -11.25
N THR A 334 23.57 1.65 -9.99
CA THR A 334 23.86 0.26 -9.65
C THR A 334 22.62 -0.44 -9.04
N PRO A 335 22.48 -1.77 -9.23
CA PRO A 335 21.42 -2.53 -8.55
C PRO A 335 21.54 -2.46 -7.03
N THR A 336 22.76 -2.41 -6.48
CA THR A 336 23.03 -2.26 -5.04
C THR A 336 22.60 -0.88 -4.52
N GLY A 337 22.91 0.19 -5.25
CA GLY A 337 22.41 1.54 -4.94
C GLY A 337 20.90 1.64 -4.96
N SER A 338 20.26 1.02 -5.97
CA SER A 338 18.80 0.93 -6.08
C SER A 338 18.18 0.20 -4.88
N ALA A 339 18.74 -0.94 -4.50
CA ALA A 339 18.26 -1.72 -3.35
C ALA A 339 18.44 -0.94 -2.03
N ALA A 340 19.60 -0.30 -1.83
CA ALA A 340 19.89 0.49 -0.63
C ALA A 340 18.93 1.71 -0.51
N LEU A 341 18.73 2.45 -1.61
CA LEU A 341 17.80 3.59 -1.65
C LEU A 341 16.35 3.15 -1.42
N SER A 342 15.93 2.06 -2.06
CA SER A 342 14.58 1.50 -1.89
C SER A 342 14.33 1.06 -0.45
N GLY A 343 15.29 0.35 0.15
CA GLY A 343 15.19 -0.12 1.53
C GLY A 343 15.11 1.04 2.53
N PHE A 344 15.98 2.05 2.39
CA PHE A 344 15.95 3.24 3.25
C PHE A 344 14.66 4.04 3.07
N MET A 345 14.28 4.35 1.82
CA MET A 345 13.10 5.13 1.50
C MET A 345 11.82 4.47 2.02
N GLN A 346 11.64 3.18 1.78
CA GLN A 346 10.42 2.48 2.20
C GLN A 346 10.42 2.17 3.71
N GLY A 347 11.54 1.71 4.26
CA GLY A 347 11.64 1.40 5.68
C GLY A 347 11.38 2.62 6.56
N VAL A 348 12.15 3.70 6.35
CA VAL A 348 12.00 4.94 7.12
C VAL A 348 10.72 5.69 6.73
N GLY A 349 10.36 5.70 5.44
CA GLY A 349 9.15 6.37 4.94
C GLY A 349 7.87 5.77 5.50
N TYR A 350 7.74 4.45 5.56
CA TYR A 350 6.59 3.82 6.23
C TYR A 350 6.59 4.02 7.75
N SER A 351 7.76 4.13 8.38
CA SER A 351 7.85 4.47 9.80
C SER A 351 7.28 5.86 10.11
N PHE A 352 7.53 6.85 9.25
CA PHE A 352 6.85 8.16 9.33
C PHE A 352 5.35 8.05 9.02
N SER A 353 5.02 7.29 8.00
CA SER A 353 3.63 7.12 7.55
C SER A 353 2.72 6.51 8.62
N CYS A 354 3.23 5.62 9.46
CA CYS A 354 2.41 5.00 10.49
C CYS A 354 1.90 6.00 11.54
N LEU A 355 2.60 7.12 11.73
CA LEU A 355 2.16 8.17 12.66
C LEU A 355 0.94 8.96 12.14
N GLY A 356 0.69 8.96 10.83
CA GLY A 356 -0.37 9.78 10.23
C GLY A 356 -1.76 9.51 10.77
N PRO A 357 -2.31 8.30 10.64
CA PRO A 357 -3.65 7.99 11.16
C PRO A 357 -3.78 8.22 12.66
N PHE A 358 -2.73 7.92 13.44
CA PHE A 358 -2.71 8.17 14.87
C PHE A 358 -2.76 9.66 15.19
N LEU A 359 -1.87 10.48 14.60
CA LEU A 359 -1.81 11.92 14.85
C LEU A 359 -3.09 12.62 14.42
N VAL A 360 -3.66 12.26 13.26
CA VAL A 360 -4.95 12.81 12.81
C VAL A 360 -6.06 12.52 13.83
N GLY A 361 -6.13 11.29 14.34
CA GLY A 361 -7.12 10.93 15.36
C GLY A 361 -6.87 11.64 16.70
N TRP A 362 -5.63 11.74 17.13
CA TRP A 362 -5.27 12.44 18.37
C TRP A 362 -5.57 13.93 18.27
N LEU A 363 -5.18 14.59 17.18
CA LEU A 363 -5.48 15.99 16.94
C LEU A 363 -6.99 16.28 16.90
N HIS A 364 -7.76 15.36 16.27
CA HIS A 364 -9.21 15.44 16.27
C HIS A 364 -9.80 15.29 17.69
N SER A 365 -9.29 14.35 18.48
CA SER A 365 -9.78 14.13 19.87
C SER A 365 -9.50 15.29 20.80
N VAL A 366 -8.38 16.00 20.62
CA VAL A 366 -8.00 17.17 21.44
C VAL A 366 -8.76 18.42 21.01
N SER A 367 -8.95 18.62 19.69
CA SER A 367 -9.58 19.85 19.17
C SER A 367 -11.10 19.74 19.02
N ASN A 368 -11.67 18.53 19.05
CA ASN A 368 -13.05 18.24 18.67
C ASN A 368 -13.45 18.85 17.32
N SER A 369 -12.50 18.95 16.41
CA SER A 369 -12.65 19.60 15.11
C SER A 369 -11.71 18.95 14.07
N TRP A 370 -12.10 19.00 12.80
CA TRP A 370 -11.25 18.57 11.69
C TRP A 370 -10.22 19.63 11.25
N THR A 371 -10.32 20.87 11.75
CA THR A 371 -9.42 21.97 11.36
C THR A 371 -7.96 21.65 11.67
N LEU A 372 -7.66 21.21 12.89
CA LEU A 372 -6.30 20.91 13.30
C LEU A 372 -5.70 19.69 12.58
N PRO A 373 -6.43 18.56 12.42
CA PRO A 373 -5.99 17.45 11.57
C PRO A 373 -5.67 17.85 10.12
N PHE A 374 -6.54 18.63 9.47
CA PHE A 374 -6.28 19.08 8.10
C PHE A 374 -5.11 20.06 8.01
N THR A 375 -4.92 20.96 8.99
CA THR A 375 -3.73 21.82 9.07
C THR A 375 -2.45 21.00 9.12
N PHE A 376 -2.43 19.93 9.91
CA PHE A 376 -1.31 18.96 9.94
C PHE A 376 -1.09 18.31 8.56
N LEU A 377 -2.15 17.86 7.89
CA LEU A 377 -2.06 17.25 6.55
C LEU A 377 -1.58 18.24 5.48
N PHE A 378 -1.97 19.53 5.55
CA PHE A 378 -1.43 20.59 4.68
C PHE A 378 0.07 20.78 4.91
N GLY A 379 0.52 20.73 6.17
CA GLY A 379 1.94 20.74 6.52
C GLY A 379 2.70 19.56 5.90
N CYS A 380 2.12 18.35 5.98
CA CYS A 380 2.68 17.16 5.35
C CYS A 380 2.74 17.27 3.81
N ALA A 381 1.71 17.84 3.18
CA ALA A 381 1.69 18.07 1.73
C ALA A 381 2.77 19.07 1.31
N THR A 382 2.96 20.14 2.06
CA THR A 382 4.02 21.14 1.82
C THR A 382 5.40 20.53 1.99
N LEU A 383 5.62 19.73 3.04
CA LEU A 383 6.89 19.02 3.25
C LEU A 383 7.16 18.02 2.12
N MET A 384 6.14 17.28 1.66
CA MET A 384 6.23 16.41 0.49
C MET A 384 6.66 17.20 -0.76
N LEU A 385 6.06 18.37 -1.01
CA LEU A 385 6.37 19.22 -2.16
C LEU A 385 7.84 19.69 -2.11
N CYS A 386 8.28 20.22 -0.97
CA CYS A 386 9.66 20.68 -0.78
C CYS A 386 10.68 19.56 -0.95
N ALA A 387 10.40 18.38 -0.38
CA ALA A 387 11.26 17.22 -0.53
C ALA A 387 11.32 16.74 -1.98
N SER A 388 10.18 16.73 -2.67
CA SER A 388 10.07 16.31 -4.08
C SER A 388 10.86 17.23 -5.02
N TRP A 389 10.97 18.52 -4.71
CA TRP A 389 11.81 19.45 -5.46
C TRP A 389 13.27 18.99 -5.53
N VAL A 390 13.80 18.45 -4.43
CA VAL A 390 15.16 17.91 -4.37
C VAL A 390 15.25 16.54 -5.05
N ALA A 391 14.28 15.64 -4.79
CA ALA A 391 14.25 14.28 -5.32
C ALA A 391 14.13 14.24 -6.86
N CYS A 392 13.44 15.22 -7.46
CA CYS A 392 13.23 15.29 -8.90
C CYS A 392 14.44 15.86 -9.67
N LYS A 393 15.46 16.45 -9.00
CA LYS A 393 16.67 16.93 -9.67
C LYS A 393 17.44 15.75 -10.31
N PRO A 394 18.04 15.93 -11.50
CA PRO A 394 18.74 14.85 -12.22
C PRO A 394 20.12 14.55 -11.61
N ARG A 395 20.12 14.02 -10.37
CA ARG A 395 21.32 13.61 -9.65
C ARG A 395 21.28 12.10 -9.40
N LYS A 396 22.44 11.46 -9.35
CA LYS A 396 22.56 10.04 -9.00
C LYS A 396 23.02 9.89 -7.56
N LEU A 397 22.56 8.83 -6.90
CA LEU A 397 22.90 8.54 -5.51
C LEU A 397 24.41 8.32 -5.35
N GLU A 398 24.99 7.58 -6.29
CA GLU A 398 26.41 7.23 -6.29
C GLU A 398 27.34 8.44 -6.46
N ASP A 399 26.83 9.56 -6.98
CA ASP A 399 27.59 10.82 -7.07
C ASP A 399 27.66 11.58 -5.73
N LEU A 400 26.90 11.11 -4.73
CA LEU A 400 26.74 11.75 -3.42
C LEU A 400 27.35 10.92 -2.27
N TRP A 401 28.01 9.82 -2.60
CA TRP A 401 28.64 8.92 -1.63
C TRP A 401 30.02 9.35 -1.23
#